data_473c2bba275301e2b47aff5aa034cb56
#
_entry.id   473c2bba275301e2b47aff5aa034cb56
#
_cell.length_a   1.000
_cell.length_b   1.000
_cell.length_c   1.000
_cell.angle_alpha   90.00
_cell.angle_beta   90.00
_cell.angle_gamma   90.00
#
_symmetry.space_group_name_H-M   'P 1'
#
loop_
_entity.id
_entity.type
_entity.pdbx_description
1 polymer ?
#
loop_
_entity_poly.entity_id
_entity_poly.type
_entity_poly.pdbx_seq_one_letter_code
_entity_poly.pdbx_strand_id
1 'polypeptide(L)'
;MVHGFDAAADTTAQEQSGPEAAWITRLGTPLQGASNGALAGLVFAAKDNIDVGGLPTTAACPAFARTAPAHAHVVQRLLDAGAALAGKTNLDQFACGLNGTRSPYGAVPNSFDASFVSGGSSSGSAYVVATGQVDFALGTDTAGSGRVPAGLNNIVGLKPSKGLISARGVVPAAQSVDCVSIFARTVQVAVQVLRAAMGFDAQDPFSRSLALEREPFGPRFRFGVPSELQFFGDEQAAQAFVQAIEKLQALGGAPVQIDYEPLAQAAELLYDSALVAERYAAVRGFFDEHEAEVMEPVRSILASGRRYDAADLVDAQARLRALAQQAAPMWEDIDVLLLPTAPTHYRIDAMRADPVQLNKNLGAYTNFVNLLDYAALSVPSSLRPDGLPFGITLVGPCGSDLQLAELGQRYHHASGLAQGATGEPLPPPADLGLSRPATVKVAVVGAHLSGMPLNGQLVERGAQLLEKTHTASQYRLYALPGTVPPKPGLVRVPPSEGAAIAVEVWQMPLAHYGSFVALIPAPLGIGTLQLADGSSVQGFVCEALATEGATDITHLGGWRRYIESRQPIAAA
;
A
#
# COMPACT_ATOMS: atom_id res chain seq x y z
N MET A 1 -0.38 42.29 -1.41
CA MET A 1 -0.96 42.96 -0.23
C MET A 1 -1.39 41.85 0.71
N VAL A 2 -0.62 41.65 1.78
CA VAL A 2 -0.89 40.64 2.80
C VAL A 2 -1.99 41.21 3.67
N HIS A 3 -3.19 40.67 3.60
CA HIS A 3 -4.24 40.98 4.57
C HIS A 3 -3.81 40.36 5.92
N GLY A 4 -3.51 41.25 6.87
CA GLY A 4 -3.25 40.84 8.24
C GLY A 4 -4.47 40.13 8.84
N PHE A 5 -4.31 38.87 9.20
CA PHE A 5 -5.27 38.17 10.02
C PHE A 5 -4.99 38.54 11.49
N ASP A 6 -5.86 39.40 12.06
CA ASP A 6 -5.94 39.57 13.50
C ASP A 6 -6.72 38.36 14.08
N ALA A 7 -6.02 37.26 14.28
CA ALA A 7 -6.49 36.15 15.10
C ALA A 7 -5.56 36.08 16.32
N ALA A 8 -5.90 36.82 17.36
CA ALA A 8 -5.41 36.54 18.71
C ALA A 8 -5.97 35.16 19.07
N ALA A 9 -5.22 34.11 18.72
CA ALA A 9 -5.51 32.76 19.20
C ALA A 9 -5.29 32.78 20.71
N ASP A 10 -6.36 32.60 21.48
CA ASP A 10 -6.29 32.32 22.91
C ASP A 10 -5.53 30.98 23.05
N THR A 11 -4.25 31.05 23.43
CA THR A 11 -3.36 29.89 23.55
C THR A 11 -3.51 29.16 24.88
N THR A 12 -4.46 29.56 25.73
CA THR A 12 -4.79 28.79 26.94
C THR A 12 -5.56 27.52 26.52
N ALA A 13 -4.87 26.37 26.60
CA ALA A 13 -5.52 25.09 26.36
C ALA A 13 -6.65 24.88 27.38
N GLN A 14 -7.88 25.08 26.94
CA GLN A 14 -9.05 24.55 27.67
C GLN A 14 -9.30 23.12 27.18
N GLU A 15 -9.37 22.17 28.12
CA GLU A 15 -9.74 20.79 27.78
C GLU A 15 -11.13 20.78 27.15
N GLN A 16 -11.20 20.51 25.86
CA GLN A 16 -12.44 20.38 25.12
C GLN A 16 -12.96 18.95 25.26
N SER A 17 -14.24 18.75 25.10
CA SER A 17 -14.89 17.44 25.14
C SER A 17 -15.74 17.21 23.89
N GLY A 18 -15.94 15.92 23.56
CA GLY A 18 -16.77 15.56 22.42
C GLY A 18 -16.16 15.99 21.07
N PRO A 19 -17.02 16.34 20.08
CA PRO A 19 -16.60 16.67 18.70
C PRO A 19 -15.61 17.85 18.60
N GLU A 20 -15.68 18.80 19.50
CA GLU A 20 -14.80 19.99 19.48
C GLU A 20 -13.35 19.62 19.79
N ALA A 21 -13.11 18.56 20.56
CA ALA A 21 -11.76 18.06 20.83
C ALA A 21 -11.00 17.60 19.57
N ALA A 22 -11.67 17.46 18.43
CA ALA A 22 -11.00 17.11 17.17
C ALA A 22 -10.17 18.27 16.56
N TRP A 23 -10.41 19.52 16.99
CA TRP A 23 -9.74 20.70 16.47
C TRP A 23 -8.84 21.36 17.52
N ILE A 24 -7.68 21.85 17.08
CA ILE A 24 -6.85 22.80 17.85
C ILE A 24 -7.09 24.22 17.31
N THR A 25 -7.13 24.37 15.99
CA THR A 25 -7.44 25.63 15.33
C THR A 25 -8.47 25.39 14.23
N ARG A 26 -9.64 26.00 14.32
CA ARG A 26 -10.67 25.93 13.27
C ARG A 26 -10.88 27.30 12.68
N LEU A 27 -10.78 27.43 11.36
CA LEU A 27 -10.98 28.68 10.66
C LEU A 27 -12.48 28.93 10.46
N GLY A 28 -12.96 30.14 10.73
CA GLY A 28 -14.35 30.53 10.45
C GLY A 28 -14.68 30.52 8.96
N THR A 29 -13.69 30.79 8.11
CA THR A 29 -13.74 30.64 6.65
C THR A 29 -12.50 29.87 6.21
N PRO A 30 -12.64 28.80 5.41
CA PRO A 30 -11.49 28.05 4.93
C PRO A 30 -10.52 28.94 4.12
N LEU A 31 -9.21 28.72 4.35
CA LEU A 31 -8.16 29.33 3.54
C LEU A 31 -8.21 28.74 2.13
N GLN A 32 -8.55 29.58 1.17
CA GLN A 32 -8.76 29.15 -0.22
C GLN A 32 -7.42 28.87 -0.91
N GLY A 33 -7.35 27.78 -1.65
CA GLY A 33 -6.28 27.50 -2.61
C GLY A 33 -6.50 28.17 -3.96
N ALA A 34 -5.79 27.70 -4.98
CA ALA A 34 -5.98 28.15 -6.35
C ALA A 34 -7.43 27.92 -6.82
N SER A 35 -7.94 28.81 -7.64
CA SER A 35 -9.34 28.75 -8.11
C SER A 35 -9.62 27.57 -9.05
N ASN A 36 -8.58 26.93 -9.56
CA ASN A 36 -8.62 25.76 -10.45
C ASN A 36 -7.52 24.76 -10.03
N GLY A 37 -7.69 23.51 -10.34
CA GLY A 37 -6.74 22.45 -10.02
C GLY A 37 -7.43 21.12 -9.77
N ALA A 38 -6.63 20.07 -9.61
CA ALA A 38 -7.14 18.70 -9.45
C ALA A 38 -7.94 18.48 -8.15
N LEU A 39 -7.79 19.39 -7.17
CA LEU A 39 -8.48 19.34 -5.87
C LEU A 39 -9.43 20.51 -5.66
N ALA A 40 -9.75 21.26 -6.72
CA ALA A 40 -10.67 22.40 -6.61
C ALA A 40 -12.05 21.95 -6.10
N GLY A 41 -12.54 22.66 -5.10
CA GLY A 41 -13.83 22.36 -4.44
C GLY A 41 -13.71 21.38 -3.25
N LEU A 42 -12.55 20.77 -3.00
CA LEU A 42 -12.33 19.93 -1.82
C LEU A 42 -11.81 20.76 -0.65
N VAL A 43 -12.31 20.43 0.54
CA VAL A 43 -11.91 21.06 1.81
C VAL A 43 -11.08 20.07 2.63
N PHE A 44 -9.98 20.54 3.21
CA PHE A 44 -9.12 19.68 4.02
C PHE A 44 -8.75 20.28 5.38
N ALA A 45 -8.28 19.41 6.28
CA ALA A 45 -7.66 19.80 7.54
C ALA A 45 -6.21 19.27 7.60
N ALA A 46 -5.37 19.96 8.36
CA ALA A 46 -3.99 19.55 8.60
C ALA A 46 -3.78 19.22 10.09
N LYS A 47 -3.15 18.08 10.40
CA LYS A 47 -2.74 17.75 11.77
C LYS A 47 -1.84 18.85 12.33
N ASP A 48 -1.98 19.19 13.61
CA ASP A 48 -1.33 20.39 14.19
C ASP A 48 0.18 20.29 14.39
N ASN A 49 0.81 19.21 13.97
CA ASN A 49 2.26 19.15 13.77
C ASN A 49 2.71 19.53 12.35
N ILE A 50 1.79 19.90 11.44
CA ILE A 50 2.05 20.32 10.06
C ILE A 50 1.90 21.85 10.00
N ASP A 51 2.92 22.55 9.54
CA ASP A 51 2.93 24.00 9.46
C ASP A 51 1.94 24.55 8.42
N VAL A 52 1.17 25.51 8.87
CA VAL A 52 0.33 26.35 8.01
C VAL A 52 0.75 27.80 8.21
N GLY A 53 1.30 28.45 7.19
CA GLY A 53 1.82 29.80 7.28
C GLY A 53 0.83 30.78 7.88
N GLY A 54 1.26 31.52 8.91
CA GLY A 54 0.44 32.47 9.65
C GLY A 54 -0.41 31.87 10.77
N LEU A 55 -0.49 30.52 10.89
CA LEU A 55 -1.19 29.85 11.98
C LEU A 55 -0.21 29.27 13.02
N PRO A 56 -0.65 29.10 14.28
CA PRO A 56 0.13 28.41 15.28
C PRO A 56 0.34 26.92 14.93
N THR A 57 1.53 26.41 15.26
CA THR A 57 1.84 24.99 15.29
C THR A 57 2.23 24.64 16.71
N THR A 58 1.43 23.80 17.38
CA THR A 58 1.61 23.44 18.79
C THR A 58 2.07 21.99 18.99
N ALA A 59 1.87 21.13 18.01
CA ALA A 59 2.04 19.68 18.14
C ALA A 59 1.34 19.10 19.39
N ALA A 60 0.17 19.64 19.76
CA ALA A 60 -0.58 19.40 20.99
C ALA A 60 0.20 19.70 22.28
N CYS A 61 1.17 20.62 22.24
CA CYS A 61 1.87 21.15 23.40
C CYS A 61 1.77 22.68 23.37
N PRO A 62 0.95 23.33 24.23
CA PRO A 62 0.74 24.79 24.22
C PRO A 62 2.05 25.57 24.39
N ALA A 63 2.96 25.10 25.24
CA ALA A 63 4.26 25.73 25.46
C ALA A 63 5.19 25.67 24.22
N PHE A 64 4.96 24.72 23.30
CA PHE A 64 5.68 24.60 22.03
C PHE A 64 5.13 25.53 20.93
N ALA A 65 4.01 26.21 21.18
CA ALA A 65 3.33 27.00 20.18
C ALA A 65 4.24 28.02 19.49
N ARG A 66 4.29 27.98 18.16
CA ARG A 66 4.99 28.94 17.31
C ARG A 66 4.17 29.25 16.07
N THR A 67 4.13 30.50 15.67
CA THR A 67 3.51 30.86 14.38
C THR A 67 4.41 30.39 13.24
N ALA A 68 3.86 29.56 12.35
CA ALA A 68 4.60 29.05 11.19
C ALA A 68 4.90 30.19 10.20
N PRO A 69 6.15 30.41 9.78
CA PRO A 69 6.52 31.49 8.85
C PRO A 69 6.05 31.22 7.41
N ALA A 70 5.82 29.96 7.05
CA ALA A 70 5.40 29.51 5.75
C ALA A 70 4.58 28.22 5.86
N HIS A 71 3.89 27.84 4.79
CA HIS A 71 3.26 26.54 4.71
C HIS A 71 4.29 25.41 4.65
N ALA A 72 3.98 24.28 5.27
CA ALA A 72 4.65 23.01 4.95
C ALA A 72 4.57 22.74 3.46
N HIS A 73 5.58 22.06 2.88
CA HIS A 73 5.62 21.80 1.44
C HIS A 73 4.34 21.13 0.94
N VAL A 74 3.86 20.11 1.66
CA VAL A 74 2.62 19.41 1.32
C VAL A 74 1.40 20.31 1.35
N VAL A 75 1.28 21.21 2.33
CA VAL A 75 0.14 22.16 2.43
C VAL A 75 0.15 23.11 1.24
N GLN A 76 1.33 23.66 0.89
CA GLN A 76 1.46 24.53 -0.28
C GLN A 76 1.01 23.83 -1.56
N ARG A 77 1.47 22.60 -1.79
CA ARG A 77 1.07 21.81 -2.97
C ARG A 77 -0.43 21.58 -3.06
N LEU A 78 -1.09 21.30 -1.94
CA LEU A 78 -2.55 21.08 -1.93
C LEU A 78 -3.33 22.37 -2.19
N LEU A 79 -2.87 23.49 -1.63
CA LEU A 79 -3.44 24.81 -1.93
C LEU A 79 -3.23 25.20 -3.41
N ASP A 80 -2.05 24.95 -3.97
CA ASP A 80 -1.75 25.15 -5.39
C ASP A 80 -2.60 24.24 -6.30
N ALA A 81 -2.96 23.03 -5.82
CA ALA A 81 -3.87 22.12 -6.49
C ALA A 81 -5.37 22.50 -6.32
N GLY A 82 -5.68 23.58 -5.62
CA GLY A 82 -7.03 24.15 -5.49
C GLY A 82 -7.82 23.72 -4.27
N ALA A 83 -7.26 22.90 -3.36
CA ALA A 83 -7.95 22.54 -2.12
C ALA A 83 -8.02 23.73 -1.14
N ALA A 84 -9.08 23.78 -0.29
CA ALA A 84 -9.24 24.79 0.74
C ALA A 84 -8.99 24.21 2.13
N LEU A 85 -8.23 24.91 2.99
CA LEU A 85 -7.89 24.46 4.33
C LEU A 85 -8.91 24.99 5.37
N ALA A 86 -9.52 24.06 6.12
CA ALA A 86 -10.48 24.38 7.19
C ALA A 86 -9.84 24.67 8.54
N GLY A 87 -8.62 24.20 8.79
CA GLY A 87 -7.94 24.39 10.06
C GLY A 87 -6.95 23.28 10.42
N LYS A 88 -6.58 23.24 11.70
CA LYS A 88 -5.59 22.33 12.26
C LYS A 88 -6.22 21.41 13.30
N THR A 89 -5.98 20.12 13.18
CA THR A 89 -6.62 19.08 13.99
C THR A 89 -5.76 18.62 15.16
N ASN A 90 -6.45 18.16 16.21
CA ASN A 90 -5.84 17.61 17.40
C ASN A 90 -5.11 16.28 17.14
N LEU A 91 -4.15 15.98 18.02
CA LEU A 91 -3.27 14.81 17.91
C LEU A 91 -2.76 14.36 19.30
N ASP A 92 -2.25 13.13 19.39
CA ASP A 92 -1.39 12.78 20.53
C ASP A 92 -0.14 13.66 20.51
N GLN A 93 0.22 14.26 21.65
CA GLN A 93 1.28 15.25 21.79
C GLN A 93 2.59 14.78 21.15
N PHE A 94 3.24 15.64 20.33
CA PHE A 94 4.42 15.35 19.51
C PHE A 94 4.28 14.08 18.64
N ALA A 95 3.06 13.79 18.21
CA ALA A 95 2.74 12.58 17.45
C ALA A 95 3.16 11.26 18.15
N CYS A 96 3.23 11.28 19.49
CA CYS A 96 3.70 10.19 20.32
C CYS A 96 2.55 9.41 20.95
N GLY A 97 1.88 8.59 20.15
CA GLY A 97 0.76 7.75 20.55
C GLY A 97 0.00 7.19 19.37
N LEU A 98 -0.95 6.27 19.66
CA LEU A 98 -1.85 5.64 18.69
C LEU A 98 -3.31 5.68 19.15
N ASN A 99 -3.64 6.51 20.15
CA ASN A 99 -4.93 6.41 20.83
C ASN A 99 -5.79 7.68 20.83
N GLY A 100 -5.19 8.88 20.69
CA GLY A 100 -5.93 10.15 20.66
C GLY A 100 -6.34 10.69 22.03
N THR A 101 -5.77 10.17 23.13
CA THR A 101 -6.04 10.68 24.50
C THR A 101 -4.89 11.50 25.08
N ARG A 102 -3.74 11.56 24.39
CA ARG A 102 -2.52 12.23 24.85
C ARG A 102 -2.46 13.69 24.37
N SER A 103 -3.47 14.47 24.72
CA SER A 103 -3.57 15.88 24.34
C SER A 103 -4.19 16.72 25.45
N PRO A 104 -3.59 17.87 25.79
CA PRO A 104 -4.19 18.80 26.74
C PRO A 104 -5.42 19.54 26.17
N TYR A 105 -5.65 19.43 24.85
CA TYR A 105 -6.86 19.95 24.19
C TYR A 105 -8.05 18.98 24.29
N GLY A 106 -7.89 17.84 24.98
CA GLY A 106 -8.91 16.84 25.21
C GLY A 106 -8.73 15.57 24.37
N ALA A 107 -9.38 14.48 24.82
CA ALA A 107 -9.39 13.22 24.10
C ALA A 107 -10.39 13.28 22.93
N VAL A 108 -9.92 12.92 21.73
CA VAL A 108 -10.78 12.85 20.56
C VAL A 108 -11.60 11.56 20.62
N PRO A 109 -12.94 11.65 20.57
CA PRO A 109 -13.81 10.49 20.63
C PRO A 109 -13.80 9.72 19.30
N ASN A 110 -14.22 8.46 19.35
CA ASN A 110 -14.51 7.68 18.14
C ASN A 110 -15.79 8.23 17.47
N SER A 111 -15.84 8.19 16.14
CA SER A 111 -16.97 8.74 15.37
C SER A 111 -18.24 7.88 15.42
N PHE A 112 -18.17 6.65 15.93
CA PHE A 112 -19.29 5.73 16.07
C PHE A 112 -19.80 5.61 17.52
N ASP A 113 -18.87 5.64 18.49
CA ASP A 113 -19.20 5.67 19.92
C ASP A 113 -18.21 6.57 20.66
N ALA A 114 -18.72 7.67 21.21
CA ALA A 114 -17.91 8.68 21.88
C ALA A 114 -17.21 8.19 23.17
N SER A 115 -17.56 7.02 23.68
CA SER A 115 -16.90 6.43 24.85
C SER A 115 -15.58 5.72 24.49
N PHE A 116 -15.32 5.48 23.20
CA PHE A 116 -14.11 4.83 22.70
C PHE A 116 -13.11 5.84 22.11
N VAL A 117 -11.85 5.42 22.01
CA VAL A 117 -10.79 6.23 21.42
C VAL A 117 -10.98 6.36 19.91
N SER A 118 -10.66 7.53 19.35
CA SER A 118 -10.58 7.74 17.88
C SER A 118 -9.39 7.01 17.25
N GLY A 119 -8.43 6.56 18.06
CA GLY A 119 -7.10 6.20 17.59
C GLY A 119 -6.24 7.45 17.41
N GLY A 120 -4.94 7.25 17.21
CA GLY A 120 -3.93 8.32 17.15
C GLY A 120 -2.69 7.91 16.35
N SER A 121 -1.72 8.80 16.28
CA SER A 121 -1.69 10.13 16.84
C SER A 121 -2.54 11.15 16.04
N SER A 122 -2.99 10.85 14.82
CA SER A 122 -3.77 11.75 13.96
C SER A 122 -5.28 11.69 14.27
N SER A 123 -5.64 11.73 15.56
CA SER A 123 -7.00 11.49 16.07
C SER A 123 -8.03 12.46 15.51
N GLY A 124 -7.77 13.75 15.56
CA GLY A 124 -8.67 14.77 15.05
C GLY A 124 -8.82 14.69 13.54
N SER A 125 -7.72 14.43 12.79
CA SER A 125 -7.75 14.28 11.34
C SER A 125 -8.70 13.16 10.89
N ALA A 126 -8.64 12.00 11.54
CA ALA A 126 -9.54 10.89 11.24
C ALA A 126 -10.99 11.22 11.59
N TYR A 127 -11.23 11.80 12.77
CA TYR A 127 -12.57 12.15 13.23
C TYR A 127 -13.30 13.13 12.29
N VAL A 128 -12.63 14.24 11.90
CA VAL A 128 -13.27 15.25 11.05
C VAL A 128 -13.56 14.76 9.63
N VAL A 129 -12.77 13.80 9.12
CA VAL A 129 -13.06 13.11 7.85
C VAL A 129 -14.22 12.15 8.00
N ALA A 130 -14.20 11.32 9.05
CA ALA A 130 -15.23 10.31 9.28
C ALA A 130 -16.61 10.93 9.47
N THR A 131 -16.69 12.08 10.14
CA THR A 131 -17.94 12.83 10.39
C THR A 131 -18.34 13.79 9.27
N GLY A 132 -17.59 13.82 8.14
CA GLY A 132 -17.92 14.64 6.97
C GLY A 132 -17.68 16.14 7.16
N GLN A 133 -16.92 16.57 8.19
CA GLN A 133 -16.59 18.00 8.39
C GLN A 133 -15.63 18.53 7.34
N VAL A 134 -14.79 17.66 6.76
CA VAL A 134 -13.90 17.92 5.63
C VAL A 134 -13.89 16.73 4.68
N ASP A 135 -13.43 16.92 3.44
CA ASP A 135 -13.37 15.85 2.44
C ASP A 135 -12.19 14.92 2.67
N PHE A 136 -11.05 15.49 3.09
CA PHE A 136 -9.85 14.75 3.45
C PHE A 136 -9.05 15.49 4.53
N ALA A 137 -8.08 14.82 5.12
CA ALA A 137 -7.17 15.45 6.07
C ALA A 137 -5.75 14.91 5.91
N LEU A 138 -4.77 15.77 6.23
CA LEU A 138 -3.39 15.36 6.42
C LEU A 138 -3.18 14.90 7.86
N GLY A 139 -2.51 13.79 8.01
CA GLY A 139 -1.93 13.31 9.24
C GLY A 139 -0.45 13.04 9.09
N THR A 140 0.15 12.38 10.07
CA THR A 140 1.50 11.81 10.00
C THR A 140 1.45 10.36 10.45
N ASP A 141 2.31 9.53 9.91
CA ASP A 141 2.45 8.12 10.25
C ASP A 141 3.92 7.79 10.49
N THR A 142 4.26 7.47 11.73
CA THR A 142 5.58 7.01 12.17
C THR A 142 5.54 5.54 12.54
N ALA A 143 4.40 5.13 13.14
CA ALA A 143 4.19 3.82 13.74
C ALA A 143 2.80 3.21 13.40
N GLY A 144 1.97 3.94 12.69
CA GLY A 144 0.58 3.56 12.43
C GLY A 144 -0.40 4.73 12.56
N SER A 145 0.09 5.93 12.86
CA SER A 145 -0.75 7.11 13.14
C SER A 145 -1.54 7.62 11.92
N GLY A 146 -1.25 7.13 10.72
CA GLY A 146 -2.04 7.37 9.50
C GLY A 146 -3.01 6.22 9.17
N ARG A 147 -2.95 5.12 9.91
CA ARG A 147 -3.72 3.89 9.67
C ARG A 147 -4.65 3.54 10.83
N VAL A 148 -4.14 3.45 12.06
CA VAL A 148 -4.94 3.10 13.25
C VAL A 148 -6.19 3.98 13.39
N PRO A 149 -6.10 5.33 13.35
CA PRO A 149 -7.29 6.16 13.43
C PRO A 149 -8.27 5.95 12.26
N ALA A 150 -7.76 5.63 11.07
CA ALA A 150 -8.61 5.34 9.91
C ALA A 150 -9.43 4.05 10.13
N GLY A 151 -8.76 2.96 10.56
CA GLY A 151 -9.41 1.69 10.83
C GLY A 151 -10.46 1.77 11.94
N LEU A 152 -10.21 2.59 12.97
CA LEU A 152 -11.14 2.78 14.08
C LEU A 152 -12.31 3.72 13.75
N ASN A 153 -12.29 4.47 12.63
CA ASN A 153 -13.32 5.43 12.22
C ASN A 153 -13.96 5.14 10.86
N ASN A 154 -13.80 3.92 10.31
CA ASN A 154 -14.42 3.50 9.04
C ASN A 154 -14.05 4.40 7.84
N ILE A 155 -12.80 4.84 7.75
CA ILE A 155 -12.29 5.66 6.65
C ILE A 155 -11.01 5.06 6.05
N VAL A 156 -10.58 5.62 4.94
CA VAL A 156 -9.32 5.27 4.28
C VAL A 156 -8.16 6.03 4.93
N GLY A 157 -7.09 5.30 5.27
CA GLY A 157 -5.83 5.85 5.75
C GLY A 157 -4.67 5.42 4.85
N LEU A 158 -4.15 6.33 4.03
CA LEU A 158 -3.05 6.07 3.11
C LEU A 158 -1.74 6.51 3.74
N LYS A 159 -0.87 5.55 4.05
CA LYS A 159 0.52 5.76 4.43
C LYS A 159 1.40 5.55 3.18
N PRO A 160 1.89 6.63 2.56
CA PRO A 160 2.72 6.48 1.36
C PRO A 160 4.07 5.85 1.67
N SER A 161 4.76 5.40 0.63
CA SER A 161 6.19 5.09 0.70
C SER A 161 6.97 6.27 1.27
N LYS A 162 7.94 6.01 2.14
CA LYS A 162 8.72 7.08 2.81
C LYS A 162 9.35 8.02 1.78
N GLY A 163 9.34 9.32 2.07
CA GLY A 163 9.93 10.35 1.23
C GLY A 163 9.20 10.65 -0.08
N LEU A 164 8.08 9.98 -0.37
CA LEU A 164 7.26 10.25 -1.54
C LEU A 164 6.54 11.61 -1.42
N ILE A 165 6.11 11.96 -0.20
CA ILE A 165 5.60 13.27 0.16
C ILE A 165 6.64 13.91 1.09
N SER A 166 7.09 15.13 0.75
CA SER A 166 8.04 15.87 1.58
C SER A 166 7.46 16.17 2.97
N ALA A 167 8.26 15.93 4.01
CA ALA A 167 7.96 16.26 5.39
C ALA A 167 8.52 17.64 5.82
N ARG A 168 8.99 18.46 4.89
CA ARG A 168 9.45 19.82 5.18
C ARG A 168 8.31 20.68 5.71
N GLY A 169 8.51 21.29 6.89
CA GLY A 169 7.48 22.03 7.62
C GLY A 169 6.57 21.14 8.48
N VAL A 170 6.99 19.91 8.77
CA VAL A 170 6.33 19.02 9.73
C VAL A 170 7.20 18.92 10.98
N VAL A 171 6.62 19.09 12.17
CA VAL A 171 7.30 18.77 13.44
C VAL A 171 7.42 17.24 13.50
N PRO A 172 8.64 16.69 13.46
CA PRO A 172 8.85 15.26 13.36
C PRO A 172 8.56 14.53 14.68
N ALA A 173 8.19 13.25 14.57
CA ALA A 173 8.20 12.31 15.69
C ALA A 173 9.48 11.45 15.66
N ALA A 174 9.82 10.86 14.51
CA ALA A 174 11.08 10.17 14.25
C ALA A 174 11.40 10.37 12.76
N GLN A 175 12.26 11.31 12.45
CA GLN A 175 12.43 11.89 11.12
C GLN A 175 12.77 10.86 10.04
N SER A 176 13.53 9.81 10.39
CA SER A 176 13.97 8.79 9.43
C SER A 176 12.83 7.85 8.97
N VAL A 177 11.71 7.84 9.69
CA VAL A 177 10.59 6.93 9.44
C VAL A 177 9.24 7.63 9.32
N ASP A 178 9.17 8.94 9.53
CA ASP A 178 7.95 9.72 9.39
C ASP A 178 7.45 9.77 7.95
N CYS A 179 6.13 9.67 7.79
CA CYS A 179 5.43 9.95 6.55
C CYS A 179 4.30 10.94 6.79
N VAL A 180 4.06 11.86 5.87
CA VAL A 180 2.77 12.55 5.79
C VAL A 180 1.75 11.55 5.27
N SER A 181 0.65 11.35 6.00
CA SER A 181 -0.43 10.42 5.66
C SER A 181 -1.69 11.15 5.26
N ILE A 182 -2.55 10.46 4.51
CA ILE A 182 -3.79 11.03 3.96
C ILE A 182 -4.97 10.24 4.52
N PHE A 183 -5.94 10.95 5.09
CA PHE A 183 -7.24 10.43 5.47
C PHE A 183 -8.29 10.91 4.47
N ALA A 184 -9.13 9.99 3.99
CA ALA A 184 -10.25 10.31 3.12
C ALA A 184 -11.39 9.31 3.32
N ARG A 185 -12.62 9.66 2.95
CA ARG A 185 -13.74 8.72 3.02
C ARG A 185 -13.70 7.68 1.90
N THR A 186 -12.98 7.94 0.81
CA THR A 186 -12.84 7.02 -0.33
C THR A 186 -11.39 6.87 -0.77
N VAL A 187 -11.05 5.72 -1.34
CA VAL A 187 -9.72 5.49 -1.91
C VAL A 187 -9.45 6.43 -3.10
N GLN A 188 -10.47 6.75 -3.88
CA GLN A 188 -10.36 7.69 -4.99
C GLN A 188 -9.85 9.06 -4.53
N VAL A 189 -10.47 9.66 -3.50
CA VAL A 189 -10.04 10.95 -2.96
C VAL A 189 -8.62 10.84 -2.38
N ALA A 190 -8.30 9.76 -1.64
CA ALA A 190 -6.95 9.56 -1.11
C ALA A 190 -5.88 9.54 -2.21
N VAL A 191 -6.15 8.89 -3.36
CA VAL A 191 -5.24 8.85 -4.52
C VAL A 191 -5.15 10.21 -5.23
N GLN A 192 -6.25 10.94 -5.37
CA GLN A 192 -6.22 12.31 -5.93
C GLN A 192 -5.33 13.22 -5.09
N VAL A 193 -5.47 13.15 -3.76
CA VAL A 193 -4.64 13.92 -2.82
C VAL A 193 -3.17 13.46 -2.88
N LEU A 194 -2.90 12.13 -2.92
CA LEU A 194 -1.55 11.60 -3.06
C LEU A 194 -0.85 12.17 -4.30
N ARG A 195 -1.50 12.16 -5.45
CA ARG A 195 -0.94 12.67 -6.71
C ARG A 195 -0.65 14.17 -6.68
N ALA A 196 -1.48 14.95 -5.99
CA ALA A 196 -1.22 16.37 -5.81
C ALA A 196 -0.08 16.62 -4.80
N ALA A 197 0.00 15.81 -3.74
CA ALA A 197 0.95 15.99 -2.64
C ALA A 197 2.36 15.46 -2.94
N MET A 198 2.46 14.36 -3.70
CA MET A 198 3.75 13.67 -3.95
C MET A 198 4.67 14.46 -4.87
N GLY A 199 5.97 14.30 -4.66
CA GLY A 199 7.01 14.86 -5.53
C GLY A 199 8.31 15.08 -4.78
N PHE A 200 9.42 15.05 -5.51
CA PHE A 200 10.74 15.28 -4.95
C PHE A 200 10.90 16.74 -4.49
N ASP A 201 11.37 16.91 -3.26
CA ASP A 201 11.74 18.21 -2.67
C ASP A 201 13.23 18.21 -2.32
N ALA A 202 14.03 18.97 -3.07
CA ALA A 202 15.48 19.07 -2.85
C ALA A 202 15.86 19.71 -1.50
N GLN A 203 14.92 20.32 -0.78
CA GLN A 203 15.14 20.91 0.53
C GLN A 203 14.79 19.96 1.69
N ASP A 204 14.23 18.79 1.38
CA ASP A 204 13.95 17.74 2.36
C ASP A 204 14.98 16.60 2.17
N PRO A 205 15.89 16.38 3.14
CA PRO A 205 16.93 15.35 3.02
C PRO A 205 16.36 13.92 2.99
N PHE A 206 15.10 13.70 3.35
CA PHE A 206 14.42 12.41 3.32
C PHE A 206 13.51 12.26 2.10
N SER A 207 13.34 13.31 1.27
CA SER A 207 12.53 13.22 0.06
C SER A 207 13.17 12.30 -0.98
N ARG A 208 12.34 11.50 -1.65
CA ARG A 208 12.77 10.52 -2.64
C ARG A 208 11.95 10.65 -3.93
N SER A 209 12.61 10.47 -5.07
CA SER A 209 11.93 10.26 -6.34
C SER A 209 11.67 8.77 -6.50
N LEU A 210 10.42 8.35 -6.43
CA LEU A 210 10.00 6.95 -6.51
C LEU A 210 9.10 6.74 -7.73
N ALA A 211 9.37 5.67 -8.49
CA ALA A 211 8.46 5.20 -9.52
C ALA A 211 7.31 4.41 -8.85
N LEU A 212 6.08 4.81 -9.14
CA LEU A 212 4.86 4.12 -8.68
C LEU A 212 4.23 3.28 -9.79
N GLU A 213 4.97 3.01 -10.86
CA GLU A 213 4.51 2.30 -12.06
C GLU A 213 4.49 0.79 -11.82
N ARG A 214 3.63 0.34 -10.90
CA ARG A 214 3.31 -1.08 -10.72
C ARG A 214 1.97 -1.38 -11.38
N GLU A 215 1.87 -2.59 -11.91
CA GLU A 215 0.62 -3.10 -12.46
C GLU A 215 -0.44 -3.26 -11.35
N PRO A 216 -1.73 -3.04 -11.66
CA PRO A 216 -2.78 -3.43 -10.74
C PRO A 216 -2.71 -4.95 -10.49
N PHE A 217 -3.12 -5.38 -9.29
CA PHE A 217 -3.25 -6.80 -9.02
C PHE A 217 -4.20 -7.45 -10.05
N GLY A 218 -3.75 -8.58 -10.62
CA GLY A 218 -4.57 -9.35 -11.54
C GLY A 218 -5.82 -9.96 -10.88
N PRO A 219 -6.61 -10.72 -11.63
CA PRO A 219 -7.78 -11.43 -11.09
C PRO A 219 -7.40 -12.54 -10.10
N ARG A 220 -6.12 -12.89 -10.03
CA ARG A 220 -5.53 -13.83 -9.05
C ARG A 220 -4.27 -13.20 -8.48
N PHE A 221 -4.14 -13.23 -7.16
CA PHE A 221 -2.98 -12.74 -6.41
C PHE A 221 -2.85 -13.53 -5.10
N ARG A 222 -1.68 -13.49 -4.48
CA ARG A 222 -1.40 -14.15 -3.20
C ARG A 222 -1.34 -13.09 -2.11
N PHE A 223 -1.99 -13.34 -1.00
CA PHE A 223 -1.89 -12.42 0.14
C PHE A 223 -1.42 -13.14 1.39
N GLY A 224 -0.46 -12.54 2.09
CA GLY A 224 0.08 -13.04 3.33
C GLY A 224 -0.87 -12.80 4.49
N VAL A 225 -0.99 -13.79 5.37
CA VAL A 225 -1.70 -13.69 6.64
C VAL A 225 -0.80 -14.27 7.72
N PRO A 226 -0.54 -13.56 8.84
CA PRO A 226 0.21 -14.13 9.94
C PRO A 226 -0.39 -15.47 10.43
N SER A 227 0.45 -16.46 10.70
CA SER A 227 0.00 -17.75 11.22
C SER A 227 -0.65 -17.62 12.60
N GLU A 228 -0.19 -16.65 13.39
CA GLU A 228 -0.75 -16.33 14.70
C GLU A 228 -1.05 -14.83 14.80
N LEU A 229 -2.22 -14.50 15.34
CA LEU A 229 -2.69 -13.14 15.56
C LEU A 229 -3.19 -12.98 17.00
N GLN A 230 -2.87 -11.83 17.59
CA GLN A 230 -3.30 -11.45 18.93
C GLN A 230 -4.37 -10.36 18.84
N PHE A 231 -5.55 -10.64 19.34
CA PHE A 231 -6.65 -9.67 19.43
C PHE A 231 -6.90 -9.22 20.87
N PHE A 232 -6.02 -9.60 21.81
CA PHE A 232 -6.08 -9.20 23.24
C PHE A 232 -7.42 -9.47 23.90
N GLY A 233 -8.05 -10.61 23.57
CA GLY A 233 -9.34 -11.02 24.09
C GLY A 233 -10.56 -10.47 23.36
N ASP A 234 -10.36 -9.73 22.25
CA ASP A 234 -11.46 -9.19 21.44
C ASP A 234 -11.89 -10.20 20.36
N GLU A 235 -12.83 -11.08 20.71
CA GLU A 235 -13.35 -12.11 19.81
C GLU A 235 -14.08 -11.51 18.59
N GLN A 236 -14.73 -10.33 18.75
CA GLN A 236 -15.43 -9.68 17.64
C GLN A 236 -14.44 -9.18 16.59
N ALA A 237 -13.30 -8.64 17.01
CA ALA A 237 -12.23 -8.24 16.10
C ALA A 237 -11.59 -9.46 15.40
N ALA A 238 -11.36 -10.55 16.13
CA ALA A 238 -10.85 -11.80 15.56
C ALA A 238 -11.80 -12.35 14.48
N GLN A 239 -13.09 -12.39 14.76
CA GLN A 239 -14.10 -12.84 13.79
C GLN A 239 -14.20 -11.91 12.58
N ALA A 240 -14.14 -10.58 12.80
CA ALA A 240 -14.14 -9.60 11.72
C ALA A 240 -12.94 -9.76 10.79
N PHE A 241 -11.78 -10.16 11.32
CA PHE A 241 -10.59 -10.44 10.50
C PHE A 241 -10.75 -11.73 9.66
N VAL A 242 -11.37 -12.78 10.19
CA VAL A 242 -11.71 -13.98 9.39
C VAL A 242 -12.60 -13.60 8.21
N GLN A 243 -13.63 -12.79 8.43
CA GLN A 243 -14.49 -12.28 7.35
C GLN A 243 -13.71 -11.42 6.34
N ALA A 244 -12.69 -10.70 6.79
CA ALA A 244 -11.84 -9.91 5.90
C ALA A 244 -11.00 -10.80 4.97
N ILE A 245 -10.48 -11.94 5.46
CA ILE A 245 -9.79 -12.95 4.66
C ILE A 245 -10.73 -13.52 3.59
N GLU A 246 -11.93 -13.94 3.97
CA GLU A 246 -12.95 -14.48 3.05
C GLU A 246 -13.31 -13.47 1.95
N LYS A 247 -13.46 -12.20 2.31
CA LYS A 247 -13.74 -11.12 1.34
C LYS A 247 -12.60 -10.94 0.35
N LEU A 248 -11.34 -11.00 0.80
CA LEU A 248 -10.19 -10.88 -0.10
C LEU A 248 -10.04 -12.12 -1.01
N GLN A 249 -10.41 -13.31 -0.52
CA GLN A 249 -10.51 -14.53 -1.33
C GLN A 249 -11.58 -14.40 -2.42
N ALA A 250 -12.75 -13.83 -2.10
CA ALA A 250 -13.81 -13.58 -3.07
C ALA A 250 -13.39 -12.60 -4.19
N LEU A 251 -12.41 -11.74 -3.91
CA LEU A 251 -11.79 -10.84 -4.90
C LEU A 251 -10.66 -11.51 -5.72
N GLY A 252 -10.44 -12.82 -5.56
CA GLY A 252 -9.46 -13.61 -6.29
C GLY A 252 -8.13 -13.81 -5.57
N GLY A 253 -8.01 -13.39 -4.32
CA GLY A 253 -6.84 -13.60 -3.49
C GLY A 253 -6.71 -15.04 -3.01
N ALA A 254 -5.49 -15.57 -2.97
CA ALA A 254 -5.14 -16.84 -2.32
C ALA A 254 -4.34 -16.54 -1.03
N PRO A 255 -4.82 -16.95 0.16
CA PRO A 255 -4.11 -16.71 1.41
C PRO A 255 -2.88 -17.61 1.51
N VAL A 256 -1.79 -17.03 1.99
CA VAL A 256 -0.53 -17.70 2.31
C VAL A 256 -0.20 -17.40 3.77
N GLN A 257 0.02 -18.42 4.57
CA GLN A 257 0.49 -18.20 5.94
C GLN A 257 1.94 -17.73 5.94
N ILE A 258 2.22 -16.69 6.72
CA ILE A 258 3.55 -16.13 6.87
C ILE A 258 4.02 -16.22 8.33
N ASP A 259 5.34 -16.30 8.49
CA ASP A 259 6.00 -16.04 9.76
C ASP A 259 6.01 -14.54 10.05
N TYR A 260 5.31 -14.12 11.10
CA TYR A 260 5.20 -12.73 11.52
C TYR A 260 6.31 -12.29 12.49
N GLU A 261 7.07 -13.22 13.05
CA GLU A 261 8.05 -12.95 14.11
C GLU A 261 9.10 -11.88 13.73
N PRO A 262 9.72 -11.92 12.52
CA PRO A 262 10.67 -10.86 12.12
C PRO A 262 10.02 -9.46 12.05
N LEU A 263 8.74 -9.37 11.67
CA LEU A 263 7.98 -8.12 11.61
C LEU A 263 7.63 -7.62 13.01
N ALA A 264 7.25 -8.51 13.92
CA ALA A 264 6.95 -8.21 15.31
C ALA A 264 8.20 -7.69 16.04
N GLN A 265 9.34 -8.38 15.89
CA GLN A 265 10.62 -7.94 16.46
C GLN A 265 11.06 -6.57 15.89
N ALA A 266 10.86 -6.33 14.60
CA ALA A 266 11.14 -5.01 14.02
C ALA A 266 10.24 -3.92 14.64
N ALA A 267 8.95 -4.23 14.87
CA ALA A 267 8.01 -3.30 15.49
C ALA A 267 8.43 -2.91 16.93
N GLU A 268 8.96 -3.86 17.70
CA GLU A 268 9.43 -3.61 19.07
C GLU A 268 10.59 -2.62 19.13
N LEU A 269 11.49 -2.63 18.14
CA LEU A 269 12.66 -1.74 18.13
C LEU A 269 12.29 -0.26 18.16
N LEU A 270 11.08 0.12 17.73
CA LEU A 270 10.68 1.53 17.67
C LEU A 270 10.64 2.21 19.05
N TYR A 271 10.28 1.47 20.10
CA TYR A 271 10.15 2.01 21.46
C TYR A 271 11.08 1.33 22.46
N ASP A 272 11.47 0.09 22.22
CA ASP A 272 12.22 -0.72 23.17
C ASP A 272 13.74 -0.78 22.80
N SER A 273 14.21 0.13 21.92
CA SER A 273 15.62 0.26 21.53
C SER A 273 16.06 1.71 21.41
N ALA A 274 17.33 1.92 21.07
CA ALA A 274 17.90 3.26 20.84
C ALA A 274 17.22 4.04 19.71
N LEU A 275 16.38 3.43 18.86
CA LEU A 275 15.59 4.15 17.85
C LEU A 275 14.64 5.16 18.49
N VAL A 276 14.23 4.99 19.76
CA VAL A 276 13.42 5.98 20.48
C VAL A 276 14.15 7.32 20.65
N ALA A 277 15.50 7.35 20.58
CA ALA A 277 16.28 8.58 20.67
C ALA A 277 15.97 9.60 19.55
N GLU A 278 15.45 9.14 18.38
CA GLU A 278 15.01 10.06 17.34
C GLU A 278 13.85 10.95 17.82
N ARG A 279 12.95 10.43 18.65
CA ARG A 279 11.84 11.21 19.23
C ARG A 279 12.32 12.33 20.13
N TYR A 280 13.32 12.05 20.95
CA TYR A 280 13.96 13.07 21.77
C TYR A 280 14.71 14.08 20.88
N ALA A 281 15.51 13.60 19.93
CA ALA A 281 16.28 14.45 19.02
C ALA A 281 15.39 15.42 18.22
N ALA A 282 14.19 14.99 17.83
CA ALA A 282 13.23 15.79 17.06
C ALA A 282 12.80 17.08 17.77
N VAL A 283 12.71 17.07 19.10
CA VAL A 283 12.23 18.20 19.91
C VAL A 283 13.19 18.58 21.01
N ARG A 284 14.45 18.10 20.97
CA ARG A 284 15.44 18.25 22.03
C ARG A 284 15.59 19.67 22.53
N GLY A 285 15.74 20.66 21.66
CA GLY A 285 15.94 22.06 22.05
C GLY A 285 14.79 22.59 22.91
N PHE A 286 13.55 22.23 22.57
CA PHE A 286 12.39 22.58 23.39
C PHE A 286 12.31 21.71 24.66
N PHE A 287 12.48 20.40 24.51
CA PHE A 287 12.28 19.45 25.59
C PHE A 287 13.25 19.67 26.77
N ASP A 288 14.51 20.02 26.50
CA ASP A 288 15.51 20.23 27.55
C ASP A 288 15.20 21.47 28.41
N GLU A 289 14.48 22.46 27.89
CA GLU A 289 14.09 23.68 28.60
C GLU A 289 12.68 23.60 29.20
N HIS A 290 11.79 22.78 28.61
CA HIS A 290 10.36 22.74 28.90
C HIS A 290 9.83 21.33 29.21
N GLU A 291 10.65 20.42 29.72
CA GLU A 291 10.25 19.03 29.99
C GLU A 291 8.98 18.91 30.84
N ALA A 292 8.81 19.79 31.83
CA ALA A 292 7.65 19.81 32.73
C ALA A 292 6.33 20.13 32.02
N GLU A 293 6.37 20.80 30.85
CA GLU A 293 5.21 21.18 30.05
C GLU A 293 4.70 20.02 29.17
N VAL A 294 5.50 18.95 29.06
CA VAL A 294 5.12 17.77 28.29
C VAL A 294 4.35 16.80 29.18
N MET A 295 3.19 16.36 28.70
CA MET A 295 2.32 15.49 29.47
C MET A 295 2.83 14.03 29.53
N GLU A 296 2.45 13.30 30.59
CA GLU A 296 2.66 11.84 30.65
C GLU A 296 1.66 11.09 29.75
N PRO A 297 2.06 9.95 29.16
CA PRO A 297 3.38 9.32 29.24
C PRO A 297 4.37 9.83 28.16
N VAL A 298 4.04 10.86 27.39
CA VAL A 298 4.89 11.38 26.30
C VAL A 298 6.23 11.88 26.85
N ARG A 299 6.21 12.60 27.98
CA ARG A 299 7.42 13.07 28.68
C ARG A 299 8.39 11.93 28.99
N SER A 300 7.91 10.86 29.61
CA SER A 300 8.72 9.69 29.94
C SER A 300 9.28 8.99 28.70
N ILE A 301 8.51 8.92 27.61
CA ILE A 301 8.95 8.33 26.34
C ILE A 301 10.07 9.18 25.72
N LEU A 302 9.91 10.51 25.64
CA LEU A 302 10.94 11.40 25.10
C LEU A 302 12.22 11.35 25.97
N ALA A 303 12.07 11.43 27.30
CA ALA A 303 13.19 11.35 28.24
C ALA A 303 13.97 10.03 28.12
N SER A 304 13.31 8.94 27.75
CA SER A 304 13.96 7.63 27.57
C SER A 304 15.03 7.65 26.47
N GLY A 305 14.90 8.54 25.48
CA GLY A 305 15.89 8.70 24.41
C GLY A 305 17.26 9.18 24.89
N ARG A 306 17.34 9.81 26.08
CA ARG A 306 18.61 10.27 26.69
C ARG A 306 19.45 9.12 27.24
N ARG A 307 18.92 7.91 27.38
CA ARG A 307 19.60 6.76 28.01
C ARG A 307 20.54 6.02 27.07
N TYR A 308 20.41 6.24 25.78
CA TYR A 308 21.14 5.52 24.74
C TYR A 308 22.31 6.36 24.21
N ASP A 309 23.41 5.69 23.92
CA ASP A 309 24.55 6.29 23.25
C ASP A 309 24.59 5.99 21.74
N ALA A 310 25.64 6.46 21.05
CA ALA A 310 25.76 6.25 19.61
C ALA A 310 26.00 4.78 19.22
N ALA A 311 26.64 3.98 20.09
CA ALA A 311 26.86 2.57 19.84
C ALA A 311 25.54 1.80 19.91
N ASP A 312 24.71 2.09 20.91
CA ASP A 312 23.36 1.53 21.03
C ASP A 312 22.52 1.79 19.78
N LEU A 313 22.62 3.00 19.21
CA LEU A 313 21.89 3.35 17.98
C LEU A 313 22.39 2.55 16.78
N VAL A 314 23.73 2.38 16.64
CA VAL A 314 24.32 1.58 15.57
C VAL A 314 23.89 0.11 15.68
N ASP A 315 23.86 -0.45 16.89
CA ASP A 315 23.41 -1.83 17.13
C ASP A 315 21.92 -1.99 16.81
N ALA A 316 21.07 -1.05 17.22
CA ALA A 316 19.65 -1.07 16.89
C ALA A 316 19.42 -1.00 15.37
N GLN A 317 20.15 -0.16 14.65
CA GLN A 317 20.09 -0.09 13.19
C GLN A 317 20.58 -1.39 12.51
N ALA A 318 21.65 -1.99 13.02
CA ALA A 318 22.15 -3.29 12.53
C ALA A 318 21.11 -4.39 12.74
N ARG A 319 20.48 -4.44 13.93
CA ARG A 319 19.41 -5.37 14.24
C ARG A 319 18.21 -5.19 13.30
N LEU A 320 17.78 -3.95 13.07
CA LEU A 320 16.68 -3.66 12.13
C LEU A 320 16.99 -4.15 10.71
N ARG A 321 18.21 -3.95 10.22
CA ARG A 321 18.62 -4.48 8.90
C ARG A 321 18.60 -5.99 8.84
N ALA A 322 19.04 -6.68 9.90
CA ALA A 322 18.98 -8.14 9.97
C ALA A 322 17.53 -8.65 9.92
N LEU A 323 16.61 -7.99 10.65
CA LEU A 323 15.19 -8.32 10.62
C LEU A 323 14.55 -8.04 9.23
N ALA A 324 14.95 -6.96 8.57
CA ALA A 324 14.52 -6.68 7.20
C ALA A 324 14.95 -7.78 6.22
N GLN A 325 16.17 -8.31 6.36
CA GLN A 325 16.65 -9.44 5.56
C GLN A 325 15.90 -10.74 5.87
N GLN A 326 15.54 -10.98 7.13
CA GLN A 326 14.73 -12.14 7.52
C GLN A 326 13.29 -12.06 6.97
N ALA A 327 12.72 -10.86 6.91
CA ALA A 327 11.36 -10.64 6.40
C ALA A 327 11.30 -10.61 4.86
N ALA A 328 12.39 -10.29 4.16
CA ALA A 328 12.39 -10.08 2.71
C ALA A 328 11.92 -11.28 1.88
N PRO A 329 12.26 -12.56 2.20
CA PRO A 329 11.80 -13.71 1.44
C PRO A 329 10.28 -13.87 1.40
N MET A 330 9.55 -13.34 2.39
CA MET A 330 8.08 -13.35 2.40
C MET A 330 7.51 -12.80 1.08
N TRP A 331 8.13 -11.76 0.49
CA TRP A 331 7.65 -11.14 -0.74
C TRP A 331 7.85 -11.98 -2.01
N GLU A 332 8.55 -13.12 -1.95
CA GLU A 332 8.62 -14.11 -3.03
C GLU A 332 7.36 -14.97 -3.07
N ASP A 333 6.72 -15.16 -1.92
CA ASP A 333 5.55 -16.00 -1.74
C ASP A 333 4.23 -15.24 -1.80
N ILE A 334 4.23 -13.93 -1.52
CA ILE A 334 3.02 -13.09 -1.48
C ILE A 334 3.18 -11.83 -2.32
N ASP A 335 2.05 -11.32 -2.81
CA ASP A 335 1.96 -10.10 -3.59
C ASP A 335 1.55 -8.90 -2.72
N VAL A 336 0.83 -9.15 -1.61
CA VAL A 336 0.37 -8.17 -0.62
C VAL A 336 0.24 -8.84 0.75
N LEU A 337 0.49 -8.10 1.84
CA LEU A 337 0.27 -8.57 3.21
C LEU A 337 -1.04 -7.98 3.73
N LEU A 338 -1.91 -8.83 4.31
CA LEU A 338 -3.17 -8.45 4.93
C LEU A 338 -3.04 -8.51 6.46
N LEU A 339 -3.36 -7.40 7.13
CA LEU A 339 -3.34 -7.28 8.59
C LEU A 339 -4.60 -6.60 9.12
N PRO A 340 -5.03 -6.87 10.36
CA PRO A 340 -5.96 -5.96 11.03
C PRO A 340 -5.29 -4.60 11.21
N THR A 341 -6.02 -3.49 10.99
CA THR A 341 -5.45 -2.15 11.19
C THR A 341 -5.17 -1.90 12.67
N ALA A 342 -6.13 -2.26 13.52
CA ALA A 342 -5.98 -2.31 14.97
C ALA A 342 -6.59 -3.63 15.47
N PRO A 343 -5.98 -4.29 16.47
CA PRO A 343 -6.46 -5.59 16.94
C PRO A 343 -7.73 -5.50 17.78
N THR A 344 -8.04 -4.32 18.33
CA THR A 344 -9.19 -4.11 19.23
C THR A 344 -9.53 -2.62 19.35
N HIS A 345 -10.65 -2.32 19.98
CA HIS A 345 -11.05 -0.99 20.42
C HIS A 345 -10.90 -0.86 21.92
N TYR A 346 -10.47 0.31 22.40
CA TYR A 346 -10.40 0.62 23.82
C TYR A 346 -11.27 1.82 24.15
N ARG A 347 -11.93 1.76 25.32
CA ARG A 347 -12.63 2.90 25.91
C ARG A 347 -11.62 3.96 26.34
N ILE A 348 -12.04 5.23 26.32
CA ILE A 348 -11.19 6.36 26.72
C ILE A 348 -10.76 6.23 28.19
N ASP A 349 -11.67 5.81 29.08
CA ASP A 349 -11.37 5.61 30.50
C ASP A 349 -10.34 4.48 30.73
N ALA A 350 -10.50 3.34 30.04
CA ALA A 350 -9.55 2.24 30.09
C ALA A 350 -8.17 2.67 29.56
N MET A 351 -8.13 3.38 28.43
CA MET A 351 -6.89 3.89 27.82
C MET A 351 -6.16 4.88 28.76
N ARG A 352 -6.89 5.71 29.50
CA ARG A 352 -6.31 6.62 30.49
C ARG A 352 -5.79 5.87 31.71
N ALA A 353 -6.40 4.75 32.10
CA ALA A 353 -5.96 3.92 33.21
C ALA A 353 -4.67 3.14 32.91
N ASP A 354 -4.48 2.67 31.66
CA ASP A 354 -3.27 1.99 31.21
C ASP A 354 -2.80 2.56 29.86
N PRO A 355 -2.21 3.78 29.86
CA PRO A 355 -1.92 4.52 28.64
C PRO A 355 -0.69 3.99 27.88
N VAL A 356 0.09 3.07 28.44
CA VAL A 356 1.28 2.51 27.81
C VAL A 356 0.97 1.16 27.16
N GLN A 357 0.46 0.20 27.93
CA GLN A 357 0.24 -1.15 27.42
C GLN A 357 -0.89 -1.18 26.37
N LEU A 358 -2.02 -0.52 26.63
CA LEU A 358 -3.13 -0.49 25.68
C LEU A 358 -2.76 0.25 24.38
N ASN A 359 -1.91 1.28 24.48
CA ASN A 359 -1.35 1.94 23.30
C ASN A 359 -0.39 1.02 22.52
N LYS A 360 0.45 0.22 23.22
CA LYS A 360 1.34 -0.76 22.58
C LYS A 360 0.54 -1.80 21.80
N ASN A 361 -0.56 -2.29 22.37
CA ASN A 361 -1.45 -3.24 21.71
C ASN A 361 -2.01 -2.69 20.38
N LEU A 362 -2.41 -1.42 20.32
CA LEU A 362 -2.92 -0.81 19.08
C LEU A 362 -1.88 -0.80 17.95
N GLY A 363 -0.59 -0.79 18.28
CA GLY A 363 0.51 -0.77 17.33
C GLY A 363 1.01 -2.14 16.87
N ALA A 364 0.43 -3.24 17.37
CA ALA A 364 0.94 -4.60 17.14
C ALA A 364 1.15 -4.95 15.67
N TYR A 365 0.30 -4.44 14.79
CA TYR A 365 0.31 -4.74 13.35
C TYR A 365 0.71 -3.55 12.46
N THR A 366 1.19 -2.44 13.05
CA THR A 366 1.48 -1.23 12.27
C THR A 366 2.91 -0.70 12.43
N ASN A 367 3.55 -0.93 13.58
CA ASN A 367 4.82 -0.26 13.93
C ASN A 367 6.00 -0.62 13.00
N PHE A 368 6.06 -1.85 12.46
CA PHE A 368 7.16 -2.30 11.60
C PHE A 368 7.14 -1.65 10.20
N VAL A 369 5.98 -1.21 9.72
CA VAL A 369 5.77 -0.82 8.30
C VAL A 369 6.69 0.31 7.87
N ASN A 370 6.84 1.35 8.72
CA ASN A 370 7.72 2.48 8.42
C ASN A 370 9.20 2.11 8.58
N LEU A 371 9.53 1.30 9.59
CA LEU A 371 10.89 0.84 9.84
C LEU A 371 11.43 0.00 8.66
N LEU A 372 10.60 -0.85 8.08
CA LEU A 372 10.97 -1.72 6.96
C LEU A 372 10.73 -1.10 5.57
N ASP A 373 10.41 0.20 5.52
CA ASP A 373 10.19 0.96 4.27
C ASP A 373 9.08 0.38 3.39
N TYR A 374 7.97 -0.06 3.98
CA TYR A 374 6.81 -0.54 3.23
C TYR A 374 5.78 0.57 3.02
N ALA A 375 5.00 0.49 1.93
CA ALA A 375 3.77 1.26 1.73
C ALA A 375 2.60 0.58 2.42
N ALA A 376 1.56 1.34 2.82
CA ALA A 376 0.37 0.74 3.42
C ALA A 376 -0.90 1.55 3.18
N LEU A 377 -2.01 0.84 3.07
CA LEU A 377 -3.35 1.40 2.93
C LEU A 377 -4.29 0.73 3.92
N SER A 378 -4.83 1.50 4.86
CA SER A 378 -5.95 1.07 5.69
C SER A 378 -7.26 1.35 4.97
N VAL A 379 -8.16 0.37 4.95
CA VAL A 379 -9.51 0.50 4.37
C VAL A 379 -10.58 -0.09 5.29
N PRO A 380 -11.82 0.43 5.23
CA PRO A 380 -12.97 -0.15 5.93
C PRO A 380 -13.21 -1.61 5.54
N SER A 381 -13.56 -2.45 6.51
CA SER A 381 -13.81 -3.87 6.27
C SER A 381 -15.22 -4.32 6.70
N SER A 382 -15.62 -4.02 7.94
CA SER A 382 -16.94 -4.36 8.47
C SER A 382 -17.34 -3.44 9.62
N LEU A 383 -18.62 -3.43 9.96
CA LEU A 383 -19.10 -3.00 11.27
C LEU A 383 -19.29 -4.24 12.14
N ARG A 384 -18.78 -4.19 13.35
CA ARG A 384 -18.86 -5.27 14.35
C ARG A 384 -20.28 -5.33 14.94
N PRO A 385 -20.67 -6.43 15.61
CA PRO A 385 -21.97 -6.52 16.27
C PRO A 385 -22.25 -5.43 17.33
N ASP A 386 -21.18 -4.89 17.96
CA ASP A 386 -21.27 -3.77 18.90
C ASP A 386 -21.37 -2.39 18.22
N GLY A 387 -21.43 -2.35 16.89
CA GLY A 387 -21.54 -1.12 16.10
C GLY A 387 -20.22 -0.41 15.83
N LEU A 388 -19.10 -0.88 16.38
CA LEU A 388 -17.78 -0.29 16.12
C LEU A 388 -17.21 -0.76 14.78
N PRO A 389 -16.47 0.10 14.06
CA PRO A 389 -15.88 -0.28 12.79
C PRO A 389 -14.66 -1.19 12.96
N PHE A 390 -14.45 -2.06 11.99
CA PHE A 390 -13.23 -2.85 11.87
C PHE A 390 -12.57 -2.56 10.51
N GLY A 391 -11.32 -2.11 10.55
CA GLY A 391 -10.50 -1.83 9.38
C GLY A 391 -9.40 -2.85 9.18
N ILE A 392 -9.01 -3.05 7.91
CA ILE A 392 -7.83 -3.84 7.53
C ILE A 392 -6.76 -2.94 6.95
N THR A 393 -5.52 -3.41 7.00
CA THR A 393 -4.39 -2.77 6.32
C THR A 393 -3.81 -3.71 5.26
N LEU A 394 -3.73 -3.21 4.04
CA LEU A 394 -2.96 -3.80 2.96
C LEU A 394 -1.55 -3.21 3.00
N VAL A 395 -0.52 -4.06 3.08
CA VAL A 395 0.89 -3.64 3.11
C VAL A 395 1.61 -4.20 1.90
N GLY A 396 2.49 -3.41 1.30
CA GLY A 396 3.31 -3.82 0.17
C GLY A 396 4.70 -3.17 0.21
N PRO A 397 5.63 -3.65 -0.60
CA PRO A 397 6.96 -3.06 -0.72
C PRO A 397 6.91 -1.58 -1.10
N CYS A 398 7.97 -0.84 -0.82
CA CYS A 398 8.12 0.56 -1.25
C CYS A 398 7.78 0.73 -2.75
N GLY A 399 6.99 1.75 -3.08
CA GLY A 399 6.53 2.03 -4.45
C GLY A 399 5.25 1.29 -4.87
N SER A 400 4.62 0.50 -3.98
CA SER A 400 3.35 -0.19 -4.28
C SER A 400 2.10 0.64 -3.99
N ASP A 401 2.24 1.91 -3.65
CA ASP A 401 1.16 2.80 -3.18
C ASP A 401 -0.11 2.76 -4.03
N LEU A 402 0.03 2.95 -5.34
CA LEU A 402 -1.12 2.95 -6.25
C LEU A 402 -1.68 1.54 -6.49
N GLN A 403 -0.82 0.51 -6.48
CA GLN A 403 -1.23 -0.89 -6.59
C GLN A 403 -2.07 -1.31 -5.37
N LEU A 404 -1.65 -0.91 -4.15
CA LEU A 404 -2.42 -1.12 -2.93
C LEU A 404 -3.74 -0.35 -2.96
N ALA A 405 -3.74 0.88 -3.51
CA ALA A 405 -4.95 1.69 -3.64
C ALA A 405 -5.97 1.02 -4.58
N GLU A 406 -5.55 0.43 -5.69
CA GLU A 406 -6.43 -0.28 -6.62
C GLU A 406 -7.11 -1.47 -5.94
N LEU A 407 -6.34 -2.33 -5.26
CA LEU A 407 -6.90 -3.44 -4.52
C LEU A 407 -7.79 -2.97 -3.36
N GLY A 408 -7.33 -1.94 -2.63
CA GLY A 408 -8.09 -1.34 -1.54
C GLY A 408 -9.42 -0.74 -1.98
N GLN A 409 -9.49 -0.14 -3.19
CA GLN A 409 -10.75 0.34 -3.75
C GLN A 409 -11.70 -0.83 -4.05
N ARG A 410 -11.22 -1.91 -4.69
CA ARG A 410 -12.03 -3.13 -4.91
C ARG A 410 -12.55 -3.70 -3.58
N TYR A 411 -11.68 -3.78 -2.59
CA TYR A 411 -12.03 -4.29 -1.27
C TYR A 411 -13.05 -3.39 -0.55
N HIS A 412 -12.85 -2.08 -0.56
CA HIS A 412 -13.75 -1.12 0.08
C HIS A 412 -15.15 -1.18 -0.53
N HIS A 413 -15.26 -1.25 -1.86
CA HIS A 413 -16.55 -1.45 -2.53
C HIS A 413 -17.20 -2.81 -2.18
N ALA A 414 -16.42 -3.89 -2.10
CA ALA A 414 -16.92 -5.20 -1.70
C ALA A 414 -17.37 -5.25 -0.23
N SER A 415 -16.96 -4.29 0.61
CA SER A 415 -17.43 -4.20 2.00
C SER A 415 -18.90 -3.82 2.10
N GLY A 416 -19.42 -3.06 1.14
CA GLY A 416 -20.78 -2.53 1.17
C GLY A 416 -21.02 -1.44 2.22
N LEU A 417 -19.96 -0.95 2.87
CA LEU A 417 -20.05 0.05 3.94
C LEU A 417 -20.28 1.45 3.38
N ALA A 418 -20.96 2.29 4.17
CA ALA A 418 -21.08 3.72 3.91
C ALA A 418 -19.76 4.46 4.18
N GLN A 419 -19.66 5.69 3.68
CA GLN A 419 -18.51 6.58 3.85
C GLN A 419 -18.40 7.07 5.30
N GLY A 420 -17.38 6.64 6.02
CA GLY A 420 -17.14 7.04 7.41
C GLY A 420 -18.36 6.78 8.30
N ALA A 421 -18.71 7.77 9.10
CA ALA A 421 -19.91 7.78 9.97
C ALA A 421 -21.05 8.62 9.36
N THR A 422 -20.97 9.03 8.07
CA THR A 422 -21.95 9.92 7.44
C THR A 422 -23.22 9.22 6.98
N GLY A 423 -23.17 7.89 6.79
CA GLY A 423 -24.26 7.13 6.18
C GLY A 423 -24.36 7.26 4.65
N GLU A 424 -23.53 8.09 4.02
CA GLU A 424 -23.52 8.26 2.57
C GLU A 424 -22.96 7.01 1.86
N PRO A 425 -23.57 6.54 0.76
CA PRO A 425 -23.05 5.40 0.01
C PRO A 425 -21.72 5.76 -0.68
N LEU A 426 -20.89 4.74 -0.95
CA LEU A 426 -19.70 4.95 -1.78
C LEU A 426 -20.09 5.36 -3.19
N PRO A 427 -19.38 6.33 -3.81
CA PRO A 427 -19.52 6.61 -5.23
C PRO A 427 -19.08 5.40 -6.07
N PRO A 428 -19.47 5.29 -7.34
CA PRO A 428 -18.95 4.23 -8.21
C PRO A 428 -17.41 4.19 -8.21
N PRO A 429 -16.79 3.00 -8.33
CA PRO A 429 -15.34 2.88 -8.36
C PRO A 429 -14.75 3.68 -9.53
N ALA A 430 -13.71 4.45 -9.24
CA ALA A 430 -13.03 5.26 -10.23
C ALA A 430 -11.88 4.48 -10.88
N ASP A 431 -11.55 4.83 -12.11
CA ASP A 431 -10.28 4.46 -12.71
C ASP A 431 -9.16 5.25 -12.01
N LEU A 432 -8.30 4.52 -11.30
CA LEU A 432 -7.14 5.12 -10.61
C LEU A 432 -5.94 5.33 -11.55
N GLY A 433 -6.11 5.11 -12.86
CA GLY A 433 -5.09 5.38 -13.88
C GLY A 433 -3.83 4.51 -13.73
N LEU A 434 -3.96 3.28 -13.19
CA LEU A 434 -2.92 2.27 -13.30
C LEU A 434 -3.06 1.63 -14.67
N SER A 435 -2.08 1.87 -15.55
CA SER A 435 -2.03 1.19 -16.85
C SER A 435 -1.63 -0.26 -16.64
N ARG A 436 -2.44 -1.19 -17.16
CA ARG A 436 -1.93 -2.56 -17.39
C ARG A 436 -0.89 -2.44 -18.51
N PRO A 437 0.30 -3.03 -18.35
CA PRO A 437 1.26 -3.04 -19.44
C PRO A 437 0.61 -3.69 -20.65
N ALA A 438 0.93 -3.16 -21.81
CA ALA A 438 0.55 -3.79 -23.05
C ALA A 438 1.08 -5.22 -23.09
N THR A 439 0.24 -6.16 -23.50
CA THR A 439 0.62 -7.56 -23.60
C THR A 439 0.48 -8.05 -25.03
N VAL A 440 1.20 -9.09 -25.35
CA VAL A 440 1.14 -9.80 -26.63
C VAL A 440 0.82 -11.27 -26.38
N LYS A 441 -0.06 -11.86 -27.19
CA LYS A 441 -0.32 -13.30 -27.18
C LYS A 441 0.69 -14.01 -28.07
N VAL A 442 1.30 -15.08 -27.53
CA VAL A 442 2.28 -15.90 -28.26
C VAL A 442 1.87 -17.35 -28.21
N ALA A 443 1.66 -17.96 -29.38
CA ALA A 443 1.41 -19.38 -29.49
C ALA A 443 2.72 -20.16 -29.61
N VAL A 444 2.91 -21.19 -28.79
CA VAL A 444 4.07 -22.07 -28.78
C VAL A 444 3.65 -23.50 -29.11
N VAL A 445 4.51 -24.22 -29.83
CA VAL A 445 4.19 -25.54 -30.39
C VAL A 445 5.20 -26.61 -30.01
N GLY A 446 6.37 -26.25 -29.43
CA GLY A 446 7.49 -27.17 -29.21
C GLY A 446 8.11 -27.13 -27.82
N ALA A 447 9.40 -26.88 -27.77
CA ALA A 447 10.20 -26.89 -26.52
C ALA A 447 9.76 -25.85 -25.48
N HIS A 448 8.92 -24.86 -25.84
CA HIS A 448 8.35 -23.86 -24.95
C HIS A 448 6.98 -24.25 -24.34
N LEU A 449 6.39 -25.39 -24.73
CA LEU A 449 5.16 -25.88 -24.08
C LEU A 449 5.39 -26.11 -22.57
N SER A 450 4.33 -26.01 -21.78
CA SER A 450 4.38 -26.22 -20.32
C SER A 450 5.12 -27.51 -19.95
N GLY A 451 6.13 -27.43 -19.08
CA GLY A 451 6.95 -28.56 -18.65
C GLY A 451 7.99 -29.06 -19.68
N MET A 452 8.13 -28.38 -20.84
CA MET A 452 9.19 -28.65 -21.81
C MET A 452 10.45 -27.82 -21.52
N PRO A 453 11.63 -28.20 -22.06
CA PRO A 453 12.93 -27.66 -21.64
C PRO A 453 13.10 -26.13 -21.75
N LEU A 454 12.41 -25.45 -22.65
CA LEU A 454 12.51 -24.01 -22.83
C LEU A 454 11.32 -23.23 -22.26
N ASN A 455 10.40 -23.88 -21.55
CA ASN A 455 9.25 -23.21 -20.95
C ASN A 455 9.66 -22.10 -19.95
N GLY A 456 10.79 -22.28 -19.23
CA GLY A 456 11.36 -21.27 -18.32
C GLY A 456 11.57 -19.92 -18.99
N GLN A 457 11.90 -19.87 -20.28
CA GLN A 457 12.08 -18.61 -21.01
C GLN A 457 10.81 -17.76 -21.13
N LEU A 458 9.63 -18.37 -21.08
CA LEU A 458 8.33 -17.69 -21.00
C LEU A 458 8.05 -17.24 -19.57
N VAL A 459 8.21 -18.14 -18.60
CA VAL A 459 7.88 -17.91 -17.20
C VAL A 459 8.77 -16.80 -16.60
N GLU A 460 10.07 -16.81 -16.86
CA GLU A 460 11.04 -15.78 -16.44
C GLU A 460 10.71 -14.38 -16.97
N ARG A 461 9.93 -14.30 -18.05
CA ARG A 461 9.46 -13.04 -18.66
C ARG A 461 8.05 -12.66 -18.25
N GLY A 462 7.52 -13.29 -17.21
CA GLY A 462 6.19 -13.00 -16.68
C GLY A 462 5.05 -13.45 -17.61
N ALA A 463 5.31 -14.37 -18.55
CA ALA A 463 4.27 -14.89 -19.41
C ALA A 463 3.33 -15.82 -18.63
N GLN A 464 2.03 -15.72 -18.91
CA GLN A 464 0.98 -16.55 -18.31
C GLN A 464 0.30 -17.40 -19.37
N LEU A 465 0.09 -18.69 -19.07
CA LEU A 465 -0.65 -19.58 -19.96
C LEU A 465 -2.13 -19.16 -19.96
N LEU A 466 -2.64 -18.75 -21.14
CA LEU A 466 -4.06 -18.42 -21.32
C LEU A 466 -4.89 -19.66 -21.62
N GLU A 467 -4.46 -20.45 -22.62
CA GLU A 467 -5.21 -21.61 -23.08
C GLU A 467 -4.33 -22.66 -23.75
N LYS A 468 -4.82 -23.89 -23.76
CA LYS A 468 -4.32 -24.99 -24.59
C LYS A 468 -5.34 -25.22 -25.71
N THR A 469 -4.91 -25.03 -26.95
CA THR A 469 -5.80 -25.05 -28.10
C THR A 469 -5.12 -25.67 -29.31
N HIS A 470 -5.67 -25.47 -30.50
CA HIS A 470 -5.11 -25.96 -31.77
C HIS A 470 -5.01 -24.82 -32.78
N THR A 471 -4.13 -24.98 -33.76
CA THR A 471 -4.14 -24.13 -34.96
C THR A 471 -5.35 -24.47 -35.83
N ALA A 472 -5.68 -23.60 -36.78
CA ALA A 472 -6.53 -23.99 -37.92
C ALA A 472 -5.90 -25.17 -38.67
N SER A 473 -6.66 -25.85 -39.54
CA SER A 473 -6.22 -27.08 -40.25
C SER A 473 -5.18 -26.88 -41.35
N GLN A 474 -4.66 -25.68 -41.53
CA GLN A 474 -3.73 -25.29 -42.61
C GLN A 474 -2.25 -25.29 -42.18
N TYR A 475 -1.85 -26.24 -41.31
CA TYR A 475 -0.47 -26.33 -40.84
C TYR A 475 0.07 -27.76 -40.92
N ARG A 476 1.38 -27.89 -41.23
CA ARG A 476 2.17 -29.11 -41.06
C ARG A 476 3.19 -28.94 -39.96
N LEU A 477 3.47 -30.03 -39.27
CA LEU A 477 4.45 -30.07 -38.19
C LEU A 477 5.60 -31.03 -38.54
N TYR A 478 6.81 -30.56 -38.47
CA TYR A 478 8.01 -31.32 -38.81
C TYR A 478 8.93 -31.47 -37.59
N ALA A 479 9.57 -32.60 -37.42
CA ALA A 479 10.66 -32.77 -36.48
C ALA A 479 11.97 -32.34 -37.14
N LEU A 480 12.56 -31.19 -36.74
CA LEU A 480 13.75 -30.65 -37.35
C LEU A 480 15.00 -31.45 -36.92
N PRO A 481 15.88 -31.84 -37.88
CA PRO A 481 17.10 -32.56 -37.57
C PRO A 481 18.13 -31.67 -36.85
N GLY A 482 18.99 -32.28 -36.00
CA GLY A 482 20.18 -31.61 -35.45
C GLY A 482 19.92 -30.52 -34.39
N THR A 483 18.68 -30.30 -33.94
CA THR A 483 18.38 -29.29 -32.93
C THR A 483 18.54 -29.81 -31.50
N VAL A 484 19.15 -28.99 -30.61
CA VAL A 484 19.31 -29.29 -29.16
C VAL A 484 18.80 -28.10 -28.35
N PRO A 485 17.76 -28.26 -27.48
CA PRO A 485 16.88 -29.45 -27.43
C PRO A 485 16.14 -29.65 -28.77
N PRO A 486 15.54 -30.85 -29.00
CA PRO A 486 14.75 -31.11 -30.20
C PRO A 486 13.64 -30.09 -30.39
N LYS A 487 13.45 -29.58 -31.60
CA LYS A 487 12.49 -28.53 -31.92
C LYS A 487 11.61 -28.92 -33.13
N PRO A 488 10.31 -28.59 -33.08
CA PRO A 488 9.46 -28.73 -34.28
C PRO A 488 9.58 -27.51 -35.20
N GLY A 489 9.35 -27.74 -36.48
CA GLY A 489 9.08 -26.70 -37.48
C GLY A 489 7.60 -26.70 -37.84
N LEU A 490 6.88 -25.59 -37.63
CA LEU A 490 5.50 -25.39 -38.04
C LEU A 490 5.45 -24.57 -39.30
N VAL A 491 4.82 -25.12 -40.35
CA VAL A 491 4.73 -24.47 -41.67
C VAL A 491 3.27 -24.36 -42.11
N ARG A 492 2.90 -23.20 -42.63
CA ARG A 492 1.57 -22.98 -43.21
C ARG A 492 1.50 -23.58 -44.60
N VAL A 493 0.42 -24.31 -44.87
CA VAL A 493 0.14 -24.98 -46.16
C VAL A 493 -1.32 -24.72 -46.57
N PRO A 494 -1.72 -25.08 -47.83
CA PRO A 494 -3.12 -25.07 -48.21
C PRO A 494 -3.97 -25.90 -47.23
N PRO A 495 -5.25 -25.54 -46.96
CA PRO A 495 -6.09 -26.26 -45.99
C PRO A 495 -6.29 -27.76 -46.28
N SER A 496 -6.20 -28.14 -47.56
CA SER A 496 -6.29 -29.54 -47.99
C SER A 496 -5.05 -30.38 -47.70
N GLU A 497 -3.95 -29.77 -47.32
CA GLU A 497 -2.66 -30.42 -47.14
C GLU A 497 -2.15 -30.41 -45.69
N GLY A 498 -2.89 -29.76 -44.79
CA GLY A 498 -2.50 -29.57 -43.39
C GLY A 498 -3.43 -30.26 -42.41
N ALA A 499 -3.15 -30.08 -41.14
CA ALA A 499 -3.99 -30.49 -40.03
C ALA A 499 -3.97 -29.45 -38.90
N ALA A 500 -4.90 -29.57 -37.94
CA ALA A 500 -4.88 -28.80 -36.70
C ALA A 500 -3.78 -29.31 -35.77
N ILE A 501 -2.89 -28.43 -35.33
CA ILE A 501 -1.73 -28.75 -34.46
C ILE A 501 -1.96 -28.19 -33.08
N ALA A 502 -1.75 -29.01 -32.06
CA ALA A 502 -1.87 -28.59 -30.65
C ALA A 502 -0.83 -27.51 -30.29
N VAL A 503 -1.28 -26.42 -29.71
CA VAL A 503 -0.50 -25.27 -29.29
C VAL A 503 -0.92 -24.80 -27.89
N GLU A 504 -0.05 -24.06 -27.21
CA GLU A 504 -0.38 -23.31 -26.01
C GLU A 504 -0.25 -21.82 -26.31
N VAL A 505 -1.28 -21.04 -25.97
CA VAL A 505 -1.27 -19.58 -26.12
C VAL A 505 -0.91 -18.97 -24.78
N TRP A 506 0.16 -18.19 -24.77
CA TRP A 506 0.70 -17.49 -23.61
C TRP A 506 0.52 -15.99 -23.78
N GLN A 507 0.15 -15.29 -22.72
CA GLN A 507 0.13 -13.82 -22.65
C GLN A 507 1.44 -13.35 -22.01
N MET A 508 2.19 -12.51 -22.70
CA MET A 508 3.48 -11.99 -22.27
C MET A 508 3.43 -10.46 -22.21
N PRO A 509 4.06 -9.81 -21.20
CA PRO A 509 4.27 -8.36 -21.22
C PRO A 509 5.01 -7.93 -22.49
N LEU A 510 4.49 -6.90 -23.18
CA LEU A 510 5.06 -6.43 -24.45
C LEU A 510 6.51 -5.96 -24.30
N ALA A 511 6.86 -5.39 -23.14
CA ALA A 511 8.22 -4.98 -22.81
C ALA A 511 9.24 -6.14 -22.85
N HIS A 512 8.81 -7.37 -22.59
CA HIS A 512 9.69 -8.56 -22.59
C HIS A 512 9.68 -9.33 -23.91
N TYR A 513 8.73 -9.00 -24.81
CA TYR A 513 8.55 -9.72 -26.07
C TYR A 513 9.79 -9.66 -26.98
N GLY A 514 10.42 -8.50 -27.13
CA GLY A 514 11.63 -8.35 -27.93
C GLY A 514 12.79 -9.23 -27.44
N SER A 515 12.99 -9.31 -26.12
CA SER A 515 14.00 -10.17 -25.50
C SER A 515 13.71 -11.66 -25.66
N PHE A 516 12.43 -12.04 -25.73
CA PHE A 516 12.02 -13.42 -26.02
C PHE A 516 12.29 -13.79 -27.49
N VAL A 517 11.89 -12.91 -28.44
CA VAL A 517 12.10 -13.13 -29.87
C VAL A 517 13.58 -13.24 -30.23
N ALA A 518 14.44 -12.48 -29.54
CA ALA A 518 15.89 -12.54 -29.75
C ALA A 518 16.54 -13.90 -29.40
N LEU A 519 15.85 -14.76 -28.63
CA LEU A 519 16.32 -16.12 -28.29
C LEU A 519 15.98 -17.15 -29.36
N ILE A 520 15.20 -16.80 -30.39
CA ILE A 520 14.71 -17.76 -31.38
C ILE A 520 15.77 -17.85 -32.51
N PRO A 521 16.48 -18.99 -32.64
CA PRO A 521 17.48 -19.16 -33.70
C PRO A 521 16.81 -19.56 -35.01
N ALA A 522 17.43 -19.20 -36.13
CA ALA A 522 17.09 -19.78 -37.43
C ALA A 522 17.14 -21.33 -37.37
N PRO A 523 16.31 -22.04 -38.10
CA PRO A 523 15.32 -21.58 -39.09
C PRO A 523 13.93 -21.25 -38.53
N LEU A 524 13.83 -21.06 -37.22
CA LEU A 524 12.57 -20.67 -36.57
C LEU A 524 12.46 -19.14 -36.53
N GLY A 525 11.24 -18.65 -36.57
CA GLY A 525 10.90 -17.24 -36.44
C GLY A 525 9.52 -17.06 -35.81
N ILE A 526 9.10 -15.81 -35.66
CA ILE A 526 7.73 -15.48 -35.25
C ILE A 526 6.95 -15.01 -36.46
N GLY A 527 5.76 -15.56 -36.63
CA GLY A 527 4.78 -15.16 -37.63
C GLY A 527 3.39 -15.11 -37.05
N THR A 528 2.39 -14.86 -37.89
CA THR A 528 0.98 -14.87 -37.49
C THR A 528 0.39 -16.25 -37.70
N LEU A 529 -0.06 -16.90 -36.62
CA LEU A 529 -0.80 -18.17 -36.65
C LEU A 529 -2.29 -17.91 -36.58
N GLN A 530 -3.06 -18.71 -37.31
CA GLN A 530 -4.52 -18.78 -37.16
C GLN A 530 -4.89 -19.96 -36.27
N LEU A 531 -5.68 -19.69 -35.25
CA LEU A 531 -6.17 -20.68 -34.31
C LEU A 531 -7.47 -21.35 -34.83
N ALA A 532 -7.89 -22.44 -34.20
CA ALA A 532 -9.07 -23.20 -34.59
C ALA A 532 -10.39 -22.42 -34.49
N ASP A 533 -10.44 -21.41 -33.60
CA ASP A 533 -11.56 -20.49 -33.42
C ASP A 533 -11.61 -19.36 -34.46
N GLY A 534 -10.64 -19.33 -35.41
CA GLY A 534 -10.51 -18.29 -36.42
C GLY A 534 -9.71 -17.06 -35.99
N SER A 535 -9.35 -16.92 -34.70
CA SER A 535 -8.52 -15.83 -34.23
C SER A 535 -7.07 -15.95 -34.71
N SER A 536 -6.33 -14.82 -34.67
CA SER A 536 -4.93 -14.78 -35.06
C SER A 536 -4.05 -14.39 -33.86
N VAL A 537 -2.89 -15.03 -33.74
CA VAL A 537 -1.93 -14.82 -32.66
C VAL A 537 -0.50 -14.85 -33.20
N GLN A 538 0.43 -14.14 -32.55
CA GLN A 538 1.87 -14.31 -32.86
C GLN A 538 2.31 -15.70 -32.43
N GLY A 539 3.18 -16.37 -33.20
CA GLY A 539 3.65 -17.69 -32.81
C GLY A 539 4.77 -18.22 -33.68
N PHE A 540 5.33 -19.33 -33.28
CA PHE A 540 6.47 -19.93 -33.95
C PHE A 540 6.11 -20.46 -35.33
N VAL A 541 6.88 -20.05 -36.33
CA VAL A 541 6.87 -20.58 -37.70
C VAL A 541 8.27 -21.04 -38.07
N CYS A 542 8.36 -21.88 -39.11
CA CYS A 542 9.62 -22.38 -39.63
C CYS A 542 9.77 -21.98 -41.08
N GLU A 543 10.99 -21.69 -41.50
CA GLU A 543 11.36 -21.51 -42.91
C GLU A 543 11.09 -22.83 -43.68
N ALA A 544 10.49 -22.72 -44.85
CA ALA A 544 10.13 -23.91 -45.67
C ALA A 544 11.39 -24.74 -46.03
N LEU A 545 12.53 -24.09 -46.28
CA LEU A 545 13.79 -24.77 -46.60
C LEU A 545 14.23 -25.77 -45.52
N ALA A 546 13.93 -25.47 -44.25
CA ALA A 546 14.34 -26.34 -43.12
C ALA A 546 13.47 -27.62 -43.01
N THR A 547 12.42 -27.75 -43.81
CA THR A 547 11.62 -28.96 -43.86
C THR A 547 12.15 -30.00 -44.85
N GLU A 548 13.12 -29.61 -45.67
CA GLU A 548 13.80 -30.54 -46.58
C GLU A 548 14.61 -31.57 -45.76
N GLY A 549 14.23 -32.86 -45.89
CA GLY A 549 14.80 -33.95 -45.11
C GLY A 549 14.32 -34.05 -43.63
N ALA A 550 13.44 -33.17 -43.19
CA ALA A 550 12.81 -33.28 -41.87
C ALA A 550 11.65 -34.29 -41.89
N THR A 551 11.42 -34.95 -40.76
CA THR A 551 10.32 -35.92 -40.61
C THR A 551 8.99 -35.20 -40.44
N ASP A 552 8.02 -35.43 -41.35
CA ASP A 552 6.65 -34.95 -41.18
C ASP A 552 5.95 -35.73 -40.03
N ILE A 553 5.55 -35.01 -39.01
CA ILE A 553 4.88 -35.53 -37.80
C ILE A 553 3.45 -34.96 -37.67
N THR A 554 2.91 -34.37 -38.70
CA THR A 554 1.59 -33.74 -38.73
C THR A 554 0.47 -34.68 -38.27
N HIS A 555 0.56 -35.96 -38.61
CA HIS A 555 -0.39 -37.01 -38.24
C HIS A 555 -0.49 -37.26 -36.73
N LEU A 556 0.53 -36.86 -35.96
CA LEU A 556 0.52 -36.96 -34.51
C LEU A 556 -0.26 -35.80 -33.84
N GLY A 557 -0.58 -34.75 -34.58
CA GLY A 557 -1.39 -33.63 -34.11
C GLY A 557 -0.70 -32.71 -33.07
N GLY A 558 0.58 -32.96 -32.70
CA GLY A 558 1.30 -32.11 -31.75
C GLY A 558 2.62 -32.67 -31.28
N TRP A 559 3.45 -31.76 -30.73
CA TRP A 559 4.82 -32.06 -30.32
C TRP A 559 4.93 -33.01 -29.12
N ARG A 560 4.02 -32.91 -28.16
CA ARG A 560 4.02 -33.82 -26.98
C ARG A 560 3.91 -35.27 -27.40
N ARG A 561 2.95 -35.57 -28.27
CA ARG A 561 2.76 -36.95 -28.78
C ARG A 561 3.96 -37.47 -29.55
N TYR A 562 4.66 -36.61 -30.28
CA TYR A 562 5.93 -36.98 -30.92
C TYR A 562 7.01 -37.32 -29.89
N ILE A 563 7.22 -36.52 -28.87
CA ILE A 563 8.21 -36.79 -27.83
C ILE A 563 7.88 -38.08 -27.06
N GLU A 564 6.60 -38.30 -26.75
CA GLU A 564 6.13 -39.53 -26.07
C GLU A 564 6.39 -40.76 -26.94
N SER A 565 6.15 -40.69 -28.25
CA SER A 565 6.41 -41.80 -29.17
C SER A 565 7.89 -42.19 -29.32
N ARG A 566 8.81 -41.31 -28.89
CA ARG A 566 10.27 -41.54 -28.90
C ARG A 566 10.83 -42.08 -27.60
N GLN A 567 10.06 -42.04 -26.51
CA GLN A 567 10.51 -42.64 -25.24
C GLN A 567 10.42 -44.20 -25.40
N PRO A 568 11.45 -44.95 -25.02
CA PRO A 568 11.37 -46.40 -24.98
C PRO A 568 10.21 -46.79 -24.09
N ILE A 569 9.34 -47.69 -24.55
CA ILE A 569 8.34 -48.33 -23.69
C ILE A 569 9.14 -49.00 -22.57
N ALA A 570 9.03 -48.47 -21.36
CA ALA A 570 9.58 -49.14 -20.17
C ALA A 570 8.95 -50.55 -20.17
N ALA A 571 9.78 -51.56 -20.36
CA ALA A 571 9.31 -52.94 -20.30
C ALA A 571 8.67 -53.16 -18.93
N ALA A 572 7.40 -53.61 -18.96
CA ALA A 572 6.59 -53.94 -17.80
C ALA A 572 7.19 -55.09 -17.00
#